data_92d1fa9a90f9ac5489f3e19be1ce6c6f
#
_entry.id   92d1fa9a90f9ac5489f3e19be1ce6c6f
#
_cell.length_a   1.000
_cell.length_b   1.000
_cell.length_c   1.000
_cell.angle_alpha   90.00
_cell.angle_beta   90.00
_cell.angle_gamma   90.00
#
_symmetry.space_group_name_H-M   'P 1'
#
loop_
_entity.id
_entity.type
_entity.pdbx_description
1 polymer ?
#
loop_
_entity_poly.entity_id
_entity_poly.type
_entity_poly.pdbx_seq_one_letter_code
_entity_poly.pdbx_strand_id
1 'polypeptide(L)'
;MNSDQICNDLKETATRLRVHSLRSTAEAGSGHPTSCLSAADITAALFFKVMRYDFQNPQNRDSDCFILSKGHAAPLLYSVWVEAGVLEEKELMNLRRFGSDLEGHPTPRSKWVDVATGSLGQGLSVAVGMALSAKFLDRSNSRTFVLMGDGETAEGSVWEAAAMASHYQLGNIQVVVDINRLGQSQETMHGWALDSYRQKFSGFGWHTISIDGHDFNQILDAFKEAEAVKDCPVVILAQTKKGQGVSFLEDKDGWHGKALKKGDQLDNALKELPITGRSISLGKISKSSEVLIDEERVCIQSVAKPDYAIGDLVATREAYGSALVKLGELNQNIVALDGDTKNSTFSEKFMKAFPERFFECFIAEQNMIGAAIGLSKKGKIPFASTFAAFFGRAMDHLRMSAISRANIKCVGSHCGVSIGEDGPSQMGLEDLSMFRCLPNSIVFYPSDGVSSERVTFLAAEYKGLVYIRTSRPKTPVIYSNDETFCIGGSKVLCSSNNDQLTIVTAGVTVHEALKSYESLKAEGILVRVIDAYCVKPINQEGLLDAAAHSNNSVLVVEEHYGQGGLGDSVLNAIGTKEIQVQKIFVKDIPRSGRPDELLEHFGMSANRIISKVKEIL
;
A
#
# COMPACT_ATOMS: atom_id res chain seq x y z
N MET A 1 37.80 -17.88 -9.76
CA MET A 1 38.05 -16.90 -10.82
C MET A 1 38.93 -15.80 -10.26
N ASN A 2 39.86 -15.28 -11.06
CA ASN A 2 40.63 -14.08 -10.68
C ASN A 2 39.71 -12.87 -10.66
N SER A 3 39.97 -11.86 -9.83
CA SER A 3 39.17 -10.63 -9.72
C SER A 3 38.97 -9.95 -11.06
N ASP A 4 40.01 -9.85 -11.87
CA ASP A 4 39.97 -9.23 -13.20
C ASP A 4 39.01 -9.98 -14.17
N GLN A 5 38.95 -11.31 -14.10
CA GLN A 5 38.03 -12.08 -14.92
C GLN A 5 36.56 -11.81 -14.50
N ILE A 6 36.28 -11.70 -13.19
CA ILE A 6 34.93 -11.39 -12.69
C ILE A 6 34.52 -10.01 -13.18
N CYS A 7 35.38 -9.00 -13.08
CA CYS A 7 35.07 -7.64 -13.55
C CYS A 7 34.82 -7.62 -15.06
N ASN A 8 35.61 -8.36 -15.87
CA ASN A 8 35.40 -8.45 -17.31
C ASN A 8 34.05 -9.12 -17.67
N ASP A 9 33.72 -10.23 -17.02
CA ASP A 9 32.46 -10.94 -17.24
C ASP A 9 31.26 -10.09 -16.84
N LEU A 10 31.35 -9.32 -15.73
CA LEU A 10 30.31 -8.37 -15.29
C LEU A 10 30.16 -7.20 -16.27
N LYS A 11 31.27 -6.68 -16.80
CA LYS A 11 31.26 -5.62 -17.82
C LYS A 11 30.56 -6.08 -19.10
N GLU A 12 30.83 -7.31 -19.54
CA GLU A 12 30.15 -7.91 -20.68
C GLU A 12 28.64 -8.08 -20.39
N THR A 13 28.29 -8.58 -19.19
CA THR A 13 26.90 -8.71 -18.77
C THR A 13 26.17 -7.36 -18.78
N ALA A 14 26.79 -6.30 -18.23
CA ALA A 14 26.22 -4.96 -18.23
C ALA A 14 26.03 -4.41 -19.66
N THR A 15 26.97 -4.72 -20.58
CA THR A 15 26.83 -4.37 -21.99
C THR A 15 25.61 -5.05 -22.61
N ARG A 16 25.39 -6.35 -22.33
CA ARG A 16 24.20 -7.08 -22.79
C ARG A 16 22.91 -6.48 -22.23
N LEU A 17 22.89 -6.13 -20.92
CA LEU A 17 21.74 -5.45 -20.31
C LEU A 17 21.41 -4.12 -21.00
N ARG A 18 22.43 -3.35 -21.39
CA ARG A 18 22.25 -2.11 -22.17
C ARG A 18 21.65 -2.40 -23.54
N VAL A 19 22.21 -3.38 -24.27
CA VAL A 19 21.72 -3.77 -25.60
C VAL A 19 20.27 -4.22 -25.56
N HIS A 20 19.90 -5.08 -24.61
CA HIS A 20 18.53 -5.53 -24.43
C HIS A 20 17.57 -4.37 -24.10
N SER A 21 17.98 -3.46 -23.23
CA SER A 21 17.20 -2.27 -22.87
C SER A 21 16.97 -1.34 -24.08
N LEU A 22 17.99 -1.13 -24.91
CA LEU A 22 17.87 -0.34 -26.13
C LEU A 22 16.94 -0.99 -27.16
N ARG A 23 17.13 -2.30 -27.43
CA ARG A 23 16.30 -3.05 -28.40
C ARG A 23 14.83 -3.07 -27.99
N SER A 24 14.55 -3.43 -26.73
CA SER A 24 13.18 -3.55 -26.25
C SER A 24 12.45 -2.21 -26.24
N THR A 25 13.11 -1.12 -25.80
CA THR A 25 12.50 0.22 -25.81
C THR A 25 12.33 0.77 -27.23
N ALA A 26 13.26 0.51 -28.14
CA ALA A 26 13.15 0.89 -29.55
C ALA A 26 12.01 0.12 -30.25
N GLU A 27 11.86 -1.20 -29.94
CA GLU A 27 10.74 -2.01 -30.44
C GLU A 27 9.39 -1.49 -29.95
N ALA A 28 9.31 -1.11 -28.66
CA ALA A 28 8.12 -0.54 -28.08
C ALA A 28 7.82 0.90 -28.54
N GLY A 29 8.81 1.59 -29.13
CA GLY A 29 8.74 3.02 -29.46
C GLY A 29 8.55 3.91 -28.21
N SER A 30 8.82 3.38 -27.02
CA SER A 30 8.56 4.04 -25.73
C SER A 30 9.40 3.41 -24.62
N GLY A 31 9.80 4.19 -23.63
CA GLY A 31 10.56 3.73 -22.47
C GLY A 31 11.67 4.69 -22.07
N HIS A 32 12.47 4.27 -21.09
CA HIS A 32 13.53 5.11 -20.50
C HIS A 32 14.92 4.46 -20.68
N PRO A 33 15.40 4.26 -21.92
CA PRO A 33 16.65 3.56 -22.14
C PRO A 33 17.83 4.21 -21.42
N THR A 34 17.95 5.54 -21.42
CA THR A 34 19.09 6.24 -20.79
C THR A 34 19.18 5.99 -19.29
N SER A 35 18.05 5.80 -18.60
CA SER A 35 17.99 5.44 -17.18
C SER A 35 18.35 3.96 -16.93
N CYS A 36 18.18 3.10 -17.94
CA CYS A 36 18.64 1.71 -17.91
C CYS A 36 20.17 1.66 -18.08
N LEU A 37 20.69 2.45 -19.01
CA LEU A 37 22.12 2.47 -19.34
C LEU A 37 22.97 2.95 -18.16
N SER A 38 22.51 3.95 -17.37
CA SER A 38 23.25 4.44 -16.20
C SER A 38 23.43 3.38 -15.13
N ALA A 39 22.40 2.59 -14.85
CA ALA A 39 22.39 1.63 -13.74
C ALA A 39 22.84 0.20 -14.12
N ALA A 40 23.22 -0.04 -15.38
CA ALA A 40 23.49 -1.39 -15.88
C ALA A 40 24.67 -2.08 -15.18
N ASP A 41 25.75 -1.36 -14.86
CA ASP A 41 26.94 -1.92 -14.21
C ASP A 41 26.61 -2.36 -12.78
N ILE A 42 25.93 -1.47 -12.03
CA ILE A 42 25.46 -1.74 -10.66
C ILE A 42 24.51 -2.94 -10.66
N THR A 43 23.56 -2.98 -11.59
CA THR A 43 22.57 -4.06 -11.69
C THR A 43 23.22 -5.40 -12.07
N ALA A 44 24.19 -5.40 -12.97
CA ALA A 44 24.97 -6.59 -13.32
C ALA A 44 25.72 -7.14 -12.10
N ALA A 45 26.43 -6.28 -11.35
CA ALA A 45 27.13 -6.70 -10.14
C ALA A 45 26.16 -7.23 -9.08
N LEU A 46 25.02 -6.55 -8.89
CA LEU A 46 24.04 -6.91 -7.89
C LEU A 46 23.46 -8.31 -8.13
N PHE A 47 22.88 -8.55 -9.30
CA PHE A 47 22.16 -9.80 -9.58
C PHE A 47 23.09 -10.98 -9.87
N PHE A 48 24.27 -10.75 -10.46
CA PHE A 48 25.12 -11.84 -10.92
C PHE A 48 26.31 -12.14 -9.99
N LYS A 49 26.52 -11.30 -8.94
CA LYS A 49 27.61 -11.51 -7.99
C LYS A 49 27.27 -11.32 -6.53
N VAL A 50 26.41 -10.34 -6.18
CA VAL A 50 26.21 -9.89 -4.80
C VAL A 50 25.00 -10.54 -4.14
N MET A 51 23.86 -10.56 -4.84
CA MET A 51 22.61 -11.08 -4.30
C MET A 51 22.58 -12.61 -4.26
N ARG A 52 21.98 -13.13 -3.21
CA ARG A 52 21.53 -14.52 -3.11
C ARG A 52 20.09 -14.56 -3.62
N TYR A 53 19.91 -14.69 -4.92
CA TYR A 53 18.61 -14.63 -5.57
C TYR A 53 18.31 -15.90 -6.35
N ASP A 54 17.18 -16.55 -6.03
CA ASP A 54 16.74 -17.77 -6.70
C ASP A 54 15.78 -17.41 -7.85
N PHE A 55 16.31 -17.33 -9.06
CA PHE A 55 15.52 -17.02 -10.25
C PHE A 55 14.49 -18.08 -10.61
N GLN A 56 14.68 -19.34 -10.18
CA GLN A 56 13.72 -20.42 -10.42
C GLN A 56 12.56 -20.36 -9.41
N ASN A 57 12.89 -20.01 -8.16
CA ASN A 57 11.92 -19.85 -7.08
C ASN A 57 12.07 -18.46 -6.42
N PRO A 58 11.58 -17.37 -7.04
CA PRO A 58 11.69 -16.02 -6.51
C PRO A 58 10.90 -15.80 -5.21
N GLN A 59 9.98 -16.71 -4.87
CA GLN A 59 9.21 -16.69 -3.63
C GLN A 59 9.95 -17.35 -2.44
N ASN A 60 11.19 -17.80 -2.64
CA ASN A 60 12.00 -18.36 -1.56
C ASN A 60 12.27 -17.28 -0.50
N ARG A 61 11.83 -17.53 0.74
CA ARG A 61 11.93 -16.57 1.87
C ARG A 61 13.36 -16.23 2.27
N ASP A 62 14.31 -17.13 2.02
CA ASP A 62 15.72 -16.93 2.33
C ASP A 62 16.48 -16.17 1.25
N SER A 63 15.85 -15.97 0.08
CA SER A 63 16.41 -15.13 -0.98
C SER A 63 16.47 -13.68 -0.55
N ASP A 64 17.51 -12.99 -1.01
CA ASP A 64 17.54 -11.54 -0.92
C ASP A 64 16.42 -10.93 -1.77
N CYS A 65 15.90 -9.78 -1.38
CA CYS A 65 14.84 -9.06 -2.08
C CYS A 65 15.44 -7.90 -2.89
N PHE A 66 14.83 -7.59 -4.03
CA PHE A 66 15.22 -6.44 -4.84
C PHE A 66 14.03 -5.54 -5.17
N ILE A 67 14.19 -4.25 -4.95
CA ILE A 67 13.19 -3.25 -5.31
C ILE A 67 13.81 -2.25 -6.28
N LEU A 68 13.31 -2.24 -7.52
CA LEU A 68 13.61 -1.19 -8.48
C LEU A 68 12.77 0.05 -8.18
N SER A 69 13.21 0.92 -7.25
CA SER A 69 12.45 2.10 -6.84
C SER A 69 12.33 3.11 -7.98
N LYS A 70 13.40 3.30 -8.77
CA LYS A 70 13.34 3.99 -10.08
C LYS A 70 12.65 3.13 -11.15
N GLY A 71 11.35 2.84 -10.94
CA GLY A 71 10.59 1.85 -11.72
C GLY A 71 10.57 2.08 -13.24
N HIS A 72 10.84 3.30 -13.70
CA HIS A 72 10.96 3.62 -15.11
C HIS A 72 12.14 2.90 -15.81
N ALA A 73 13.12 2.38 -15.04
CA ALA A 73 14.18 1.51 -15.56
C ALA A 73 13.76 0.02 -15.67
N ALA A 74 12.47 -0.30 -15.72
CA ALA A 74 11.96 -1.65 -15.88
C ALA A 74 12.60 -2.46 -17.02
N PRO A 75 12.91 -1.91 -18.22
CA PRO A 75 13.59 -2.67 -19.27
C PRO A 75 14.94 -3.24 -18.84
N LEU A 76 15.66 -2.57 -17.94
CA LEU A 76 16.90 -3.08 -17.35
C LEU A 76 16.64 -4.34 -16.51
N LEU A 77 15.61 -4.31 -15.66
CA LEU A 77 15.23 -5.46 -14.84
C LEU A 77 14.80 -6.66 -15.70
N TYR A 78 14.03 -6.41 -16.75
CA TYR A 78 13.62 -7.47 -17.70
C TYR A 78 14.81 -8.05 -18.46
N SER A 79 15.82 -7.23 -18.76
CA SER A 79 17.08 -7.68 -19.35
C SER A 79 17.86 -8.61 -18.41
N VAL A 80 17.83 -8.36 -17.10
CA VAL A 80 18.41 -9.28 -16.09
C VAL A 80 17.77 -10.67 -16.20
N TRP A 81 16.46 -10.76 -16.37
CA TRP A 81 15.78 -12.06 -16.47
C TRP A 81 16.14 -12.82 -17.73
N VAL A 82 16.45 -12.11 -18.82
CA VAL A 82 16.98 -12.75 -20.03
C VAL A 82 18.39 -13.30 -19.78
N GLU A 83 19.30 -12.50 -19.23
CA GLU A 83 20.66 -12.95 -18.93
C GLU A 83 20.71 -14.04 -17.85
N ALA A 84 19.72 -14.07 -16.95
CA ALA A 84 19.51 -15.14 -15.98
C ALA A 84 18.90 -16.42 -16.59
N GLY A 85 18.49 -16.39 -17.86
CA GLY A 85 17.91 -17.53 -18.57
C GLY A 85 16.49 -17.93 -18.14
N VAL A 86 15.75 -17.01 -17.50
CA VAL A 86 14.36 -17.24 -17.05
C VAL A 86 13.32 -16.55 -17.92
N LEU A 87 13.76 -15.70 -18.83
CA LEU A 87 12.96 -15.05 -19.86
C LEU A 87 13.65 -15.22 -21.22
N GLU A 88 12.93 -15.54 -22.30
CA GLU A 88 13.51 -15.61 -23.62
C GLU A 88 13.74 -14.20 -24.20
N GLU A 89 14.86 -13.96 -24.90
CA GLU A 89 15.17 -12.64 -25.47
C GLU A 89 14.06 -12.10 -26.37
N LYS A 90 13.39 -12.98 -27.15
CA LYS A 90 12.28 -12.58 -28.03
C LYS A 90 11.10 -11.99 -27.26
N GLU A 91 10.91 -12.35 -25.98
CA GLU A 91 9.82 -11.85 -25.18
C GLU A 91 10.01 -10.40 -24.79
N LEU A 92 11.26 -9.90 -24.72
CA LEU A 92 11.52 -8.47 -24.49
C LEU A 92 10.87 -7.58 -25.55
N MET A 93 10.64 -8.10 -26.76
CA MET A 93 10.00 -7.37 -27.85
C MET A 93 8.49 -7.15 -27.60
N ASN A 94 7.94 -7.75 -26.55
CA ASN A 94 6.59 -7.51 -26.07
C ASN A 94 6.50 -6.41 -25.01
N LEU A 95 7.61 -5.70 -24.73
CA LEU A 95 7.63 -4.58 -23.80
C LEU A 95 6.50 -3.59 -24.11
N ARG A 96 5.70 -3.25 -23.10
CA ARG A 96 4.57 -2.29 -23.19
C ARG A 96 3.47 -2.67 -24.19
N ARG A 97 3.43 -3.88 -24.71
CA ARG A 97 2.30 -4.37 -25.53
C ARG A 97 1.13 -4.74 -24.63
N PHE A 98 -0.10 -4.47 -25.09
CA PHE A 98 -1.30 -4.87 -24.37
C PHE A 98 -1.31 -6.39 -24.15
N GLY A 99 -1.55 -6.81 -22.89
CA GLY A 99 -1.56 -8.22 -22.50
C GLY A 99 -0.19 -8.81 -22.16
N SER A 100 0.91 -8.05 -22.29
CA SER A 100 2.25 -8.47 -21.85
C SER A 100 2.48 -8.11 -20.38
N ASP A 101 3.12 -9.01 -19.63
CA ASP A 101 3.56 -8.74 -18.26
C ASP A 101 4.81 -7.84 -18.19
N LEU A 102 5.44 -7.55 -19.33
CA LEU A 102 6.56 -6.61 -19.43
C LEU A 102 6.04 -5.18 -19.56
N GLU A 103 5.47 -4.68 -18.48
CA GLU A 103 4.87 -3.36 -18.42
C GLU A 103 5.93 -2.24 -18.39
N GLY A 104 5.49 -1.00 -18.57
CA GLY A 104 6.38 0.17 -18.58
C GLY A 104 7.07 0.46 -17.26
N HIS A 105 6.51 -0.04 -16.17
CA HIS A 105 7.03 -0.03 -14.80
C HIS A 105 6.75 -1.41 -14.18
N PRO A 106 7.59 -1.91 -13.26
CA PRO A 106 7.42 -3.26 -12.72
C PRO A 106 6.10 -3.42 -11.97
N THR A 107 5.43 -4.54 -12.19
CA THR A 107 4.24 -4.93 -11.41
C THR A 107 4.31 -6.41 -11.03
N PRO A 108 3.63 -6.84 -9.94
CA PRO A 108 3.57 -8.25 -9.52
C PRO A 108 2.71 -9.14 -10.44
N ARG A 109 2.50 -8.76 -11.69
CA ARG A 109 2.05 -9.68 -12.74
C ARG A 109 3.19 -10.62 -13.09
N SER A 110 4.41 -10.08 -13.10
CA SER A 110 5.61 -10.89 -13.17
C SER A 110 5.97 -11.49 -11.81
N LYS A 111 6.19 -12.80 -11.76
CA LYS A 111 6.54 -13.51 -10.51
C LYS A 111 7.87 -13.07 -9.87
N TRP A 112 8.73 -12.37 -10.62
CA TRP A 112 10.01 -11.84 -10.14
C TRP A 112 9.92 -10.40 -9.62
N VAL A 113 8.72 -9.84 -9.53
CA VAL A 113 8.48 -8.51 -9.01
C VAL A 113 7.60 -8.60 -7.77
N ASP A 114 8.15 -8.24 -6.62
CA ASP A 114 7.40 -8.28 -5.36
C ASP A 114 6.34 -7.17 -5.29
N VAL A 115 6.70 -5.95 -5.72
CA VAL A 115 5.83 -4.77 -5.60
C VAL A 115 5.86 -3.92 -6.86
N ALA A 116 4.75 -3.26 -7.15
CA ALA A 116 4.68 -2.27 -8.20
C ALA A 116 5.46 -1.02 -7.79
N THR A 117 6.26 -0.50 -8.72
CA THR A 117 6.95 0.79 -8.58
C THR A 117 6.68 1.67 -9.80
N GLY A 118 7.19 2.91 -9.76
CA GLY A 118 6.97 3.90 -10.83
C GLY A 118 6.45 5.22 -10.30
N SER A 119 5.70 5.23 -9.20
CA SER A 119 5.54 6.40 -8.37
C SER A 119 6.75 6.49 -7.46
N LEU A 120 7.61 7.48 -7.72
CA LEU A 120 8.92 7.60 -7.07
C LEU A 120 8.80 7.83 -5.55
N GLY A 121 9.83 7.46 -4.80
CA GLY A 121 9.93 7.65 -3.35
C GLY A 121 9.31 6.55 -2.50
N GLN A 122 8.71 5.51 -3.10
CA GLN A 122 7.97 4.48 -2.35
C GLN A 122 8.79 3.20 -2.10
N GLY A 123 9.75 2.90 -2.96
CA GLY A 123 10.49 1.63 -2.87
C GLY A 123 11.23 1.45 -1.55
N LEU A 124 11.77 2.53 -0.97
CA LEU A 124 12.48 2.46 0.30
C LEU A 124 11.54 2.13 1.47
N SER A 125 10.35 2.71 1.52
CA SER A 125 9.34 2.38 2.55
C SER A 125 8.94 0.90 2.51
N VAL A 126 8.78 0.36 1.29
CA VAL A 126 8.48 -1.08 1.11
C VAL A 126 9.67 -1.92 1.59
N ALA A 127 10.90 -1.52 1.28
CA ALA A 127 12.12 -2.19 1.75
C ALA A 127 12.21 -2.22 3.28
N VAL A 128 11.81 -1.13 3.96
CA VAL A 128 11.73 -1.08 5.42
C VAL A 128 10.84 -2.21 5.94
N GLY A 129 9.63 -2.39 5.38
CA GLY A 129 8.73 -3.46 5.79
C GLY A 129 9.29 -4.86 5.56
N MET A 130 9.93 -5.10 4.40
CA MET A 130 10.59 -6.38 4.12
C MET A 130 11.73 -6.66 5.10
N ALA A 131 12.55 -5.65 5.40
CA ALA A 131 13.68 -5.77 6.31
C ALA A 131 13.24 -5.97 7.77
N LEU A 132 12.16 -5.30 8.21
CA LEU A 132 11.54 -5.53 9.52
C LEU A 132 11.09 -7.00 9.65
N SER A 133 10.42 -7.53 8.62
CA SER A 133 10.01 -8.94 8.60
C SER A 133 11.21 -9.87 8.77
N ALA A 134 12.22 -9.69 7.93
CA ALA A 134 13.40 -10.54 7.93
C ALA A 134 14.14 -10.49 9.28
N LYS A 135 14.34 -9.28 9.85
CA LYS A 135 15.13 -9.09 11.08
C LYS A 135 14.39 -9.54 12.33
N PHE A 136 13.13 -9.10 12.51
CA PHE A 136 12.43 -9.24 13.80
C PHE A 136 11.44 -10.41 13.83
N LEU A 137 10.80 -10.73 12.70
CA LEU A 137 9.73 -11.72 12.65
C LEU A 137 10.22 -13.07 12.14
N ASP A 138 10.87 -13.08 10.97
CA ASP A 138 11.34 -14.31 10.34
C ASP A 138 12.71 -14.74 10.86
N ARG A 139 13.48 -13.82 11.46
CA ARG A 139 14.86 -14.01 11.95
C ARG A 139 15.75 -14.62 10.87
N SER A 140 15.56 -14.18 9.63
CA SER A 140 16.31 -14.63 8.47
C SER A 140 17.48 -13.72 8.16
N ASN A 141 18.45 -14.24 7.38
CA ASN A 141 19.58 -13.46 6.89
C ASN A 141 19.30 -12.80 5.54
N SER A 142 18.03 -12.72 5.11
CA SER A 142 17.63 -12.08 3.87
C SER A 142 17.92 -10.57 3.92
N ARG A 143 18.56 -10.07 2.86
CA ARG A 143 18.85 -8.65 2.67
C ARG A 143 17.85 -8.06 1.69
N THR A 144 17.57 -6.77 1.85
CA THR A 144 16.72 -6.04 0.90
C THR A 144 17.55 -4.97 0.20
N PHE A 145 17.63 -5.08 -1.11
CA PHE A 145 18.34 -4.15 -1.99
C PHE A 145 17.36 -3.21 -2.68
N VAL A 146 17.69 -1.92 -2.71
CA VAL A 146 16.86 -0.89 -3.37
C VAL A 146 17.73 -0.13 -4.37
N LEU A 147 17.29 -0.02 -5.60
CA LEU A 147 17.90 0.84 -6.60
C LEU A 147 17.02 2.08 -6.81
N MET A 148 17.51 3.23 -6.34
CA MET A 148 16.84 4.52 -6.41
C MET A 148 17.49 5.44 -7.44
N GLY A 149 16.74 6.44 -7.89
CA GLY A 149 17.31 7.57 -8.62
C GLY A 149 17.66 8.75 -7.70
N ASP A 150 18.59 9.61 -8.14
CA ASP A 150 18.98 10.80 -7.43
C ASP A 150 17.84 11.83 -7.32
N GLY A 151 17.08 12.05 -8.39
CA GLY A 151 15.89 12.90 -8.37
C GLY A 151 14.80 12.39 -7.43
N GLU A 152 14.72 11.08 -7.22
CA GLU A 152 13.79 10.43 -6.29
C GLU A 152 14.04 10.84 -4.84
N THR A 153 15.26 11.21 -4.47
CA THR A 153 15.59 11.69 -3.11
C THR A 153 14.95 13.05 -2.75
N ALA A 154 14.25 13.70 -3.68
CA ALA A 154 13.42 14.88 -3.40
C ALA A 154 12.10 14.51 -2.71
N GLU A 155 11.66 13.24 -2.79
CA GLU A 155 10.44 12.76 -2.15
C GLU A 155 10.58 12.70 -0.63
N GLY A 156 9.57 13.27 0.09
CA GLY A 156 9.56 13.26 1.55
C GLY A 156 9.49 11.85 2.15
N SER A 157 8.79 10.93 1.49
CA SER A 157 8.66 9.53 1.91
C SER A 157 9.98 8.78 1.96
N VAL A 158 10.98 9.18 1.16
CA VAL A 158 12.35 8.64 1.24
C VAL A 158 12.96 8.93 2.62
N TRP A 159 12.75 10.13 3.14
CA TRP A 159 13.32 10.55 4.44
C TRP A 159 12.54 10.01 5.62
N GLU A 160 11.22 9.84 5.51
CA GLU A 160 10.42 9.08 6.48
C GLU A 160 10.96 7.64 6.61
N ALA A 161 11.18 6.98 5.47
CA ALA A 161 11.71 5.62 5.43
C ALA A 161 13.16 5.54 5.94
N ALA A 162 14.00 6.53 5.60
CA ALA A 162 15.38 6.60 6.07
C ALA A 162 15.46 6.73 7.60
N ALA A 163 14.61 7.58 8.21
CA ALA A 163 14.50 7.73 9.65
C ALA A 163 14.09 6.41 10.33
N MET A 164 13.07 5.75 9.81
CA MET A 164 12.57 4.50 10.38
C MET A 164 13.57 3.36 10.23
N ALA A 165 14.25 3.24 9.09
CA ALA A 165 15.28 2.22 8.88
C ALA A 165 16.43 2.36 9.89
N SER A 166 16.84 3.59 10.18
CA SER A 166 17.84 3.87 11.20
C SER A 166 17.35 3.58 12.61
N HIS A 167 16.12 4.00 12.94
CA HIS A 167 15.51 3.76 14.26
C HIS A 167 15.48 2.27 14.61
N TYR A 168 15.08 1.42 13.67
CA TYR A 168 15.07 -0.04 13.83
C TYR A 168 16.42 -0.70 13.53
N GLN A 169 17.47 0.08 13.26
CA GLN A 169 18.82 -0.42 12.97
C GLN A 169 18.82 -1.50 11.88
N LEU A 170 18.15 -1.25 10.75
CA LEU A 170 17.96 -2.23 9.67
C LEU A 170 19.23 -2.42 8.83
N GLY A 171 20.29 -3.01 9.41
CA GLY A 171 21.54 -3.33 8.72
C GLY A 171 21.39 -4.37 7.59
N ASN A 172 20.19 -4.88 7.38
CA ASN A 172 19.82 -5.74 6.27
C ASN A 172 19.19 -4.98 5.08
N ILE A 173 19.19 -3.64 5.10
CA ILE A 173 18.84 -2.79 3.94
C ILE A 173 20.11 -2.23 3.32
N GLN A 174 20.25 -2.39 2.00
CA GLN A 174 21.29 -1.77 1.20
C GLN A 174 20.65 -1.00 0.04
N VAL A 175 20.85 0.31 0.02
CA VAL A 175 20.33 1.19 -1.01
C VAL A 175 21.46 1.61 -1.95
N VAL A 176 21.21 1.58 -3.26
CA VAL A 176 22.07 2.23 -4.23
C VAL A 176 21.32 3.41 -4.83
N VAL A 177 21.88 4.60 -4.73
CA VAL A 177 21.39 5.78 -5.41
C VAL A 177 22.16 5.97 -6.70
N ASP A 178 21.49 5.80 -7.84
CA ASP A 178 22.03 6.06 -9.18
C ASP A 178 22.06 7.58 -9.44
N ILE A 179 23.21 8.20 -9.12
CA ILE A 179 23.41 9.65 -9.19
C ILE A 179 23.92 10.00 -10.58
N ASN A 180 22.99 10.09 -11.54
CA ASN A 180 23.28 10.42 -12.92
C ASN A 180 22.99 11.89 -13.29
N ARG A 181 22.64 12.72 -12.33
CA ARG A 181 22.34 14.16 -12.33
C ARG A 181 21.15 14.62 -13.18
N LEU A 182 20.62 13.82 -14.10
CA LEU A 182 19.60 14.25 -15.06
C LEU A 182 18.20 13.75 -14.69
N GLY A 183 17.32 14.67 -14.33
CA GLY A 183 15.89 14.42 -14.14
C GLY A 183 15.13 14.23 -15.44
N GLN A 184 13.81 14.45 -15.41
CA GLN A 184 12.96 14.36 -16.58
C GLN A 184 13.08 15.60 -17.48
N SER A 185 13.15 16.78 -16.90
CA SER A 185 13.08 18.06 -17.61
C SER A 185 14.30 18.96 -17.38
N GLN A 186 15.12 18.63 -16.40
CA GLN A 186 16.30 19.40 -16.02
C GLN A 186 17.22 18.56 -15.13
N GLU A 187 18.36 19.14 -14.74
CA GLU A 187 19.26 18.57 -13.75
C GLU A 187 18.55 18.36 -12.41
N THR A 188 18.90 17.28 -11.69
CA THR A 188 18.36 16.98 -10.36
C THR A 188 18.86 17.99 -9.32
N MET A 189 18.16 18.12 -8.20
CA MET A 189 18.38 19.16 -7.18
C MET A 189 19.85 19.30 -6.74
N HIS A 190 20.60 18.20 -6.68
CA HIS A 190 21.98 18.18 -6.23
C HIS A 190 22.98 17.72 -7.29
N GLY A 191 22.51 17.35 -8.49
CA GLY A 191 23.38 16.87 -9.57
C GLY A 191 24.39 15.83 -9.07
N TRP A 192 25.66 16.02 -9.38
CA TRP A 192 26.78 15.19 -8.91
C TRP A 192 27.41 15.64 -7.59
N ALA A 193 26.75 16.48 -6.80
CA ALA A 193 27.25 16.89 -5.49
C ALA A 193 27.06 15.74 -4.47
N LEU A 194 27.87 14.69 -4.57
CA LEU A 194 27.79 13.48 -3.72
C LEU A 194 27.78 13.82 -2.24
N ASP A 195 28.53 14.82 -1.81
CA ASP A 195 28.57 15.27 -0.41
C ASP A 195 27.21 15.73 0.12
N SER A 196 26.36 16.32 -0.73
CA SER A 196 25.01 16.71 -0.32
C SER A 196 24.13 15.51 0.01
N TYR A 197 24.21 14.45 -0.79
CA TYR A 197 23.52 13.19 -0.51
C TYR A 197 24.11 12.50 0.73
N ARG A 198 25.45 12.44 0.82
CA ARG A 198 26.16 11.85 1.95
C ARG A 198 25.75 12.48 3.27
N GLN A 199 25.76 13.81 3.36
CA GLN A 199 25.39 14.55 4.56
C GLN A 199 23.96 14.26 4.99
N LYS A 200 23.01 14.19 4.04
CA LYS A 200 21.61 13.87 4.32
C LYS A 200 21.47 12.46 4.92
N PHE A 201 21.94 11.43 4.24
CA PHE A 201 21.82 10.06 4.73
C PHE A 201 22.60 9.82 6.03
N SER A 202 23.81 10.39 6.17
CA SER A 202 24.57 10.33 7.42
C SER A 202 23.84 11.01 8.57
N GLY A 203 23.15 12.13 8.31
CA GLY A 203 22.32 12.83 9.31
C GLY A 203 21.14 11.98 9.81
N PHE A 204 20.66 11.02 9.01
CA PHE A 204 19.69 10.01 9.43
C PHE A 204 20.33 8.76 10.06
N GLY A 205 21.65 8.74 10.26
CA GLY A 205 22.34 7.60 10.91
C GLY A 205 22.66 6.43 9.97
N TRP A 206 22.70 6.67 8.65
CA TRP A 206 23.08 5.67 7.66
C TRP A 206 24.59 5.62 7.45
N HIS A 207 25.12 4.41 7.24
CA HIS A 207 26.47 4.26 6.70
C HIS A 207 26.47 4.61 5.21
N THR A 208 27.38 5.49 4.79
CA THR A 208 27.40 6.03 3.42
C THR A 208 28.70 5.71 2.71
N ILE A 209 28.61 5.16 1.51
CA ILE A 209 29.74 4.79 0.64
C ILE A 209 29.59 5.54 -0.67
N SER A 210 30.62 6.27 -1.13
CA SER A 210 30.60 6.98 -2.42
C SER A 210 31.52 6.27 -3.41
N ILE A 211 31.01 6.03 -4.63
CA ILE A 211 31.75 5.29 -5.67
C ILE A 211 31.57 5.91 -7.07
N ASP A 212 32.49 5.60 -7.96
CA ASP A 212 32.20 5.60 -9.39
C ASP A 212 31.34 4.39 -9.73
N GLY A 213 30.09 4.64 -10.16
CA GLY A 213 29.10 3.60 -10.47
C GLY A 213 29.38 2.84 -11.77
N HIS A 214 30.48 3.13 -12.46
CA HIS A 214 30.97 2.43 -13.65
C HIS A 214 32.28 1.65 -13.43
N ASP A 215 32.88 1.76 -12.22
CA ASP A 215 34.06 0.99 -11.83
C ASP A 215 33.65 -0.28 -11.04
N PHE A 216 33.77 -1.45 -11.65
CA PHE A 216 33.40 -2.71 -11.02
C PHE A 216 34.20 -3.06 -9.77
N ASN A 217 35.43 -2.60 -9.63
CA ASN A 217 36.20 -2.81 -8.40
C ASN A 217 35.56 -2.02 -7.25
N GLN A 218 35.28 -0.72 -7.48
CA GLN A 218 34.62 0.10 -6.48
C GLN A 218 33.22 -0.42 -6.15
N ILE A 219 32.43 -0.87 -7.14
CA ILE A 219 31.10 -1.44 -6.94
C ILE A 219 31.16 -2.68 -6.04
N LEU A 220 32.07 -3.64 -6.34
CA LEU A 220 32.20 -4.87 -5.57
C LEU A 220 32.75 -4.63 -4.16
N ASP A 221 33.71 -3.73 -4.01
CA ASP A 221 34.28 -3.36 -2.70
C ASP A 221 33.20 -2.64 -1.84
N ALA A 222 32.39 -1.77 -2.42
CA ALA A 222 31.28 -1.10 -1.72
C ALA A 222 30.24 -2.10 -1.18
N PHE A 223 29.84 -3.09 -1.99
CA PHE A 223 28.93 -4.13 -1.52
C PHE A 223 29.54 -5.03 -0.45
N LYS A 224 30.86 -5.29 -0.53
CA LYS A 224 31.57 -6.03 0.51
C LYS A 224 31.65 -5.23 1.81
N GLU A 225 31.91 -3.93 1.75
CA GLU A 225 31.88 -3.03 2.89
C GLU A 225 30.47 -2.98 3.49
N ALA A 226 29.44 -2.78 2.65
CA ALA A 226 28.04 -2.78 3.07
C ALA A 226 27.61 -4.09 3.74
N GLU A 227 28.12 -5.24 3.30
CA GLU A 227 27.82 -6.53 3.92
C GLU A 227 28.42 -6.65 5.35
N ALA A 228 29.51 -5.96 5.62
CA ALA A 228 30.15 -5.96 6.95
C ALA A 228 29.38 -5.11 7.98
N VAL A 229 28.61 -4.11 7.54
CA VAL A 229 27.81 -3.25 8.41
C VAL A 229 26.54 -3.99 8.84
N LYS A 230 26.28 -4.07 10.16
CA LYS A 230 25.13 -4.83 10.72
C LYS A 230 24.17 -3.97 11.55
N ASP A 231 24.66 -2.85 12.08
CA ASP A 231 23.95 -2.07 13.11
C ASP A 231 23.18 -0.87 12.54
N CYS A 232 23.37 -0.55 11.27
CA CYS A 232 22.68 0.54 10.61
C CYS A 232 22.45 0.22 9.12
N PRO A 233 21.47 0.86 8.48
CA PRO A 233 21.26 0.71 7.04
C PRO A 233 22.42 1.35 6.25
N VAL A 234 22.64 0.86 5.03
CA VAL A 234 23.74 1.30 4.17
C VAL A 234 23.20 1.93 2.88
N VAL A 235 23.79 3.06 2.50
CA VAL A 235 23.56 3.67 1.19
C VAL A 235 24.87 3.79 0.40
N ILE A 236 24.84 3.30 -0.83
CA ILE A 236 25.91 3.44 -1.81
C ILE A 236 25.51 4.57 -2.76
N LEU A 237 26.26 5.64 -2.74
CA LEU A 237 26.09 6.82 -3.60
C LEU A 237 26.93 6.63 -4.86
N ALA A 238 26.30 6.10 -5.92
CA ALA A 238 27.00 5.75 -7.15
C ALA A 238 26.90 6.90 -8.15
N GLN A 239 28.01 7.59 -8.38
CA GLN A 239 28.11 8.56 -9.47
C GLN A 239 28.10 7.84 -10.81
N THR A 240 27.11 8.16 -11.65
CA THR A 240 26.92 7.52 -12.95
C THR A 240 26.68 8.56 -14.04
N LYS A 241 26.60 8.10 -15.28
CA LYS A 241 26.22 8.90 -16.42
C LYS A 241 24.95 8.37 -17.07
N LYS A 242 23.96 9.22 -17.21
CA LYS A 242 22.73 8.86 -17.92
C LYS A 242 23.04 8.58 -19.39
N GLY A 243 22.61 7.43 -19.91
CA GLY A 243 22.92 7.05 -21.29
C GLY A 243 24.32 6.47 -21.50
N GLN A 244 24.98 6.00 -20.42
CA GLN A 244 26.34 5.43 -20.42
C GLN A 244 26.59 4.45 -21.55
N GLY A 245 27.70 4.64 -22.27
CA GLY A 245 28.20 3.77 -23.32
C GLY A 245 27.68 4.07 -24.73
N VAL A 246 26.82 5.10 -24.90
CA VAL A 246 26.36 5.58 -26.21
C VAL A 246 26.62 7.08 -26.33
N SER A 247 27.58 7.47 -27.15
CA SER A 247 28.16 8.82 -27.18
C SER A 247 27.17 9.95 -27.39
N PHE A 248 26.12 9.75 -28.18
CA PHE A 248 25.09 10.76 -28.42
C PHE A 248 23.96 10.78 -27.38
N LEU A 249 23.94 9.83 -26.43
CA LEU A 249 23.01 9.75 -25.29
C LEU A 249 23.67 10.13 -23.98
N GLU A 250 24.97 9.81 -23.85
CA GLU A 250 25.70 9.94 -22.60
C GLU A 250 25.74 11.38 -22.11
N ASP A 251 25.18 11.58 -20.90
CA ASP A 251 25.13 12.86 -20.21
C ASP A 251 24.46 13.98 -21.01
N LYS A 252 23.42 13.64 -21.81
CA LYS A 252 22.68 14.59 -22.64
C LYS A 252 21.26 14.79 -22.12
N ASP A 253 20.86 16.04 -21.99
CA ASP A 253 19.49 16.44 -21.68
C ASP A 253 18.53 16.03 -22.81
N GLY A 254 17.25 15.96 -22.44
CA GLY A 254 16.16 15.74 -23.37
C GLY A 254 15.98 14.28 -23.84
N TRP A 255 16.71 13.32 -23.28
CA TRP A 255 16.57 11.90 -23.57
C TRP A 255 15.83 11.10 -22.50
N HIS A 256 15.36 11.76 -21.44
CA HIS A 256 14.54 11.06 -20.44
C HIS A 256 13.20 10.62 -21.06
N GLY A 257 12.86 9.34 -20.96
CA GLY A 257 11.61 8.79 -21.50
C GLY A 257 11.52 8.70 -23.02
N LYS A 258 12.63 8.92 -23.75
CA LYS A 258 12.68 8.80 -25.21
C LYS A 258 13.38 7.52 -25.63
N ALA A 259 12.66 6.65 -26.34
CA ALA A 259 13.22 5.50 -27.01
C ALA A 259 13.97 5.91 -28.29
N LEU A 260 14.98 5.13 -28.66
CA LEU A 260 15.65 5.28 -29.96
C LEU A 260 14.73 4.86 -31.10
N LYS A 261 14.85 5.53 -32.24
CA LYS A 261 14.18 5.09 -33.46
C LYS A 261 14.85 3.84 -34.02
N LYS A 262 14.03 2.88 -34.50
CA LYS A 262 14.55 1.72 -35.25
C LYS A 262 15.31 2.15 -36.49
N GLY A 263 16.28 1.33 -36.91
CA GLY A 263 17.18 1.64 -38.02
C GLY A 263 18.40 2.41 -37.53
N ASP A 264 18.87 3.37 -38.32
CA ASP A 264 20.19 4.04 -38.16
C ASP A 264 20.48 4.50 -36.72
N GLN A 265 19.49 5.03 -36.00
CA GLN A 265 19.71 5.55 -34.66
C GLN A 265 20.00 4.42 -33.66
N LEU A 266 19.21 3.35 -33.69
CA LEU A 266 19.44 2.16 -32.86
C LEU A 266 20.71 1.44 -33.29
N ASP A 267 20.92 1.26 -34.60
CA ASP A 267 22.08 0.55 -35.14
C ASP A 267 23.39 1.24 -34.78
N ASN A 268 23.42 2.58 -34.79
CA ASN A 268 24.60 3.34 -34.37
C ASN A 268 24.85 3.19 -32.85
N ALA A 269 23.81 3.20 -32.01
CA ALA A 269 23.98 2.96 -30.58
C ALA A 269 24.51 1.53 -30.30
N LEU A 270 24.02 0.53 -31.01
CA LEU A 270 24.45 -0.86 -30.84
C LEU A 270 25.90 -1.09 -31.30
N LYS A 271 26.41 -0.36 -32.30
CA LYS A 271 27.83 -0.41 -32.73
C LYS A 271 28.77 0.07 -31.62
N GLU A 272 28.35 0.98 -30.75
CA GLU A 272 29.13 1.47 -29.61
C GLU A 272 29.13 0.50 -28.43
N LEU A 273 28.26 -0.54 -28.45
CA LEU A 273 28.08 -1.53 -27.40
C LEU A 273 28.40 -2.96 -27.94
N PRO A 274 29.62 -3.23 -28.37
CA PRO A 274 29.96 -4.53 -28.94
C PRO A 274 29.92 -5.62 -27.87
N ILE A 275 29.22 -6.72 -28.17
CA ILE A 275 29.21 -7.92 -27.35
C ILE A 275 30.38 -8.80 -27.79
N THR A 276 31.38 -8.98 -26.94
CA THR A 276 32.65 -9.64 -27.27
C THR A 276 32.95 -10.87 -26.41
N GLY A 277 32.31 -10.97 -25.24
CA GLY A 277 32.59 -11.98 -24.25
C GLY A 277 31.39 -12.87 -23.91
N ARG A 278 31.52 -13.63 -22.84
CA ARG A 278 30.44 -14.44 -22.26
C ARG A 278 29.84 -13.70 -21.10
N SER A 279 28.50 -13.79 -20.94
CA SER A 279 27.85 -13.38 -19.70
C SER A 279 28.34 -14.25 -18.54
N ILE A 280 28.34 -13.68 -17.34
CA ILE A 280 28.67 -14.41 -16.12
C ILE A 280 27.64 -15.52 -15.90
N SER A 281 28.12 -16.74 -15.68
CA SER A 281 27.25 -17.84 -15.28
C SER A 281 26.79 -17.60 -13.84
N LEU A 282 25.47 -17.61 -13.61
CA LEU A 282 24.91 -17.56 -12.25
C LEU A 282 25.53 -18.65 -11.38
N GLY A 283 26.12 -18.26 -10.26
CA GLY A 283 26.55 -19.20 -9.23
C GLY A 283 25.33 -20.02 -8.78
N LYS A 284 25.49 -21.35 -8.62
CA LYS A 284 24.43 -22.16 -8.01
C LYS A 284 24.17 -21.61 -6.61
N ILE A 285 22.97 -21.06 -6.42
CA ILE A 285 22.49 -20.74 -5.07
C ILE A 285 22.46 -22.07 -4.31
N SER A 286 23.17 -22.14 -3.18
CA SER A 286 23.03 -23.26 -2.27
C SER A 286 21.55 -23.38 -1.91
N LYS A 287 20.93 -24.53 -2.17
CA LYS A 287 19.57 -24.82 -1.74
C LYS A 287 19.51 -24.54 -0.24
N SER A 288 18.85 -23.45 0.14
CA SER A 288 18.39 -23.30 1.50
C SER A 288 17.27 -24.32 1.72
N SER A 289 17.11 -24.77 2.96
CA SER A 289 16.04 -25.66 3.34
C SER A 289 14.70 -25.14 2.81
N GLU A 290 13.91 -25.99 2.19
CA GLU A 290 12.54 -25.70 1.79
C GLU A 290 11.72 -25.37 3.04
N VAL A 291 11.76 -24.13 3.45
CA VAL A 291 10.74 -23.62 4.38
C VAL A 291 9.54 -23.29 3.49
N LEU A 292 8.66 -24.29 3.36
CA LEU A 292 7.34 -24.10 2.78
C LEU A 292 6.68 -22.97 3.57
N ILE A 293 6.21 -21.96 2.83
CA ILE A 293 5.28 -20.97 3.39
C ILE A 293 4.01 -21.75 3.66
N ASP A 294 3.81 -22.19 4.89
CA ASP A 294 2.50 -22.56 5.34
C ASP A 294 1.69 -21.25 5.34
N GLU A 295 0.89 -21.04 4.28
CA GLU A 295 -0.08 -19.97 4.23
C GLU A 295 -1.19 -20.34 5.21
N GLU A 296 -0.89 -20.25 6.52
CA GLU A 296 -1.91 -20.39 7.54
C GLU A 296 -3.00 -19.36 7.30
N ARG A 297 -4.10 -19.83 6.73
CA ARG A 297 -5.31 -19.01 6.60
C ARG A 297 -5.82 -18.72 8.01
N VAL A 298 -6.12 -17.47 8.28
CA VAL A 298 -6.86 -17.13 9.49
C VAL A 298 -8.21 -17.84 9.42
N CYS A 299 -8.43 -18.81 10.29
CA CYS A 299 -9.72 -19.47 10.41
C CYS A 299 -10.58 -18.68 11.40
N ILE A 300 -11.46 -17.83 10.88
CA ILE A 300 -12.33 -16.97 11.71
C ILE A 300 -13.14 -17.79 12.72
N GLN A 301 -13.53 -19.01 12.37
CA GLN A 301 -14.32 -19.87 13.25
C GLN A 301 -13.58 -20.25 14.55
N SER A 302 -12.25 -20.15 14.55
CA SER A 302 -11.40 -20.43 15.72
C SER A 302 -11.12 -19.18 16.57
N VAL A 303 -11.53 -17.99 16.13
CA VAL A 303 -11.33 -16.74 16.88
C VAL A 303 -12.33 -16.68 18.04
N ALA A 304 -11.88 -16.26 19.21
CA ALA A 304 -12.75 -16.05 20.37
C ALA A 304 -13.85 -15.02 20.02
N LYS A 305 -15.10 -15.38 20.33
CA LYS A 305 -16.27 -14.52 20.06
C LYS A 305 -16.14 -13.16 20.77
N PRO A 306 -16.83 -12.12 20.27
CA PRO A 306 -17.11 -10.91 21.07
C PRO A 306 -17.77 -11.30 22.41
N ASP A 307 -17.57 -10.49 23.42
CA ASP A 307 -18.12 -10.70 24.76
C ASP A 307 -18.64 -9.35 25.30
N TYR A 308 -19.81 -8.98 24.82
CA TYR A 308 -20.51 -7.75 25.20
C TYR A 308 -21.96 -8.07 25.55
N ALA A 309 -22.54 -7.38 26.56
CA ALA A 309 -23.97 -7.39 26.77
C ALA A 309 -24.68 -6.41 25.81
N ILE A 310 -25.90 -6.74 25.39
CA ILE A 310 -26.74 -5.79 24.64
C ILE A 310 -26.95 -4.53 25.45
N GLY A 311 -26.69 -3.37 24.84
CA GLY A 311 -26.79 -2.06 25.52
C GLY A 311 -25.47 -1.57 26.14
N ASP A 312 -24.42 -2.39 26.22
CA ASP A 312 -23.09 -1.94 26.67
C ASP A 312 -22.61 -0.78 25.79
N LEU A 313 -21.99 0.23 26.40
CA LEU A 313 -21.43 1.36 25.67
C LEU A 313 -19.98 1.09 25.27
N VAL A 314 -19.74 0.76 24.00
CA VAL A 314 -18.43 0.39 23.46
C VAL A 314 -18.10 1.25 22.23
N ALA A 315 -16.89 1.83 22.19
CA ALA A 315 -16.41 2.49 20.97
C ALA A 315 -15.91 1.45 19.96
N THR A 316 -16.27 1.62 18.68
CA THR A 316 -15.85 0.65 17.63
C THR A 316 -14.32 0.53 17.50
N ARG A 317 -13.57 1.63 17.74
CA ARG A 317 -12.10 1.61 17.81
C ARG A 317 -11.57 0.80 19.00
N GLU A 318 -12.28 0.76 20.13
CA GLU A 318 -11.90 -0.04 21.31
C GLU A 318 -12.11 -1.53 21.07
N ALA A 319 -13.22 -1.88 20.43
CA ALA A 319 -13.54 -3.24 19.99
C ALA A 319 -12.54 -3.73 18.93
N TYR A 320 -12.13 -2.88 17.99
CA TYR A 320 -11.04 -3.18 17.06
C TYR A 320 -9.76 -3.59 17.79
N GLY A 321 -9.32 -2.84 18.79
CA GLY A 321 -8.12 -3.18 19.56
C GLY A 321 -8.24 -4.55 20.25
N SER A 322 -9.43 -4.90 20.75
CA SER A 322 -9.71 -6.22 21.35
C SER A 322 -9.68 -7.33 20.30
N ALA A 323 -10.29 -7.10 19.14
CA ALA A 323 -10.26 -8.04 18.00
C ALA A 323 -8.84 -8.32 17.52
N LEU A 324 -8.00 -7.28 17.46
CA LEU A 324 -6.63 -7.41 17.00
C LEU A 324 -5.79 -8.30 17.93
N VAL A 325 -5.99 -8.21 19.25
CA VAL A 325 -5.37 -9.13 20.21
C VAL A 325 -5.81 -10.56 19.98
N LYS A 326 -7.11 -10.83 19.87
CA LYS A 326 -7.67 -12.16 19.59
C LYS A 326 -7.10 -12.77 18.29
N LEU A 327 -6.95 -11.96 17.26
CA LEU A 327 -6.30 -12.38 16.01
C LEU A 327 -4.82 -12.68 16.20
N GLY A 328 -4.11 -11.89 17.00
CA GLY A 328 -2.69 -12.10 17.30
C GLY A 328 -2.43 -13.37 18.09
N GLU A 329 -3.34 -13.78 18.96
CA GLU A 329 -3.29 -15.06 19.67
C GLU A 329 -3.43 -16.24 18.71
N LEU A 330 -4.25 -16.11 17.69
CA LEU A 330 -4.56 -17.17 16.75
C LEU A 330 -3.48 -17.32 15.65
N ASN A 331 -2.90 -16.21 15.17
CA ASN A 331 -2.00 -16.24 14.01
C ASN A 331 -0.79 -15.33 14.21
N GLN A 332 0.41 -15.93 14.16
CA GLN A 332 1.68 -15.23 14.33
C GLN A 332 2.01 -14.27 13.17
N ASN A 333 1.36 -14.40 12.02
CA ASN A 333 1.55 -13.50 10.88
C ASN A 333 0.78 -12.18 11.03
N ILE A 334 -0.12 -12.05 12.02
CA ILE A 334 -0.76 -10.78 12.37
C ILE A 334 0.30 -9.85 12.97
N VAL A 335 0.42 -8.67 12.37
CA VAL A 335 1.37 -7.62 12.75
C VAL A 335 0.63 -6.29 12.80
N ALA A 336 0.96 -5.43 13.74
CA ALA A 336 0.37 -4.10 13.82
C ALA A 336 1.42 -3.00 13.58
N LEU A 337 0.99 -1.95 12.88
CA LEU A 337 1.71 -0.70 12.70
C LEU A 337 0.81 0.45 13.16
N ASP A 338 1.38 1.50 13.74
CA ASP A 338 0.62 2.68 14.15
C ASP A 338 1.41 3.96 13.91
N GLY A 339 0.70 5.03 13.55
CA GLY A 339 1.25 6.35 13.26
C GLY A 339 1.25 7.29 14.45
N ASP A 340 1.77 6.86 15.61
CA ASP A 340 1.82 7.61 16.88
C ASP A 340 0.42 7.96 17.45
N THR A 341 -0.57 7.11 17.17
CA THR A 341 -1.97 7.28 17.58
C THR A 341 -2.52 6.09 18.36
N LYS A 342 -1.67 5.14 18.75
CA LYS A 342 -2.04 3.83 19.33
C LYS A 342 -2.93 3.88 20.57
N ASN A 343 -2.82 4.93 21.38
CA ASN A 343 -3.71 5.18 22.52
C ASN A 343 -5.14 5.56 22.08
N SER A 344 -5.28 6.12 20.89
CA SER A 344 -6.55 6.54 20.30
C SER A 344 -7.16 5.50 19.35
N THR A 345 -6.35 4.77 18.61
CA THR A 345 -6.78 3.65 17.76
C THR A 345 -7.01 2.37 18.55
N PHE A 346 -6.52 2.32 19.79
CA PHE A 346 -6.45 1.13 20.66
C PHE A 346 -5.55 0.00 20.11
N SER A 347 -4.72 0.24 19.11
CA SER A 347 -3.69 -0.69 18.68
C SER A 347 -2.66 -0.97 19.79
N GLU A 348 -2.57 -0.10 20.82
CA GLU A 348 -1.75 -0.31 22.00
C GLU A 348 -2.08 -1.60 22.78
N LYS A 349 -3.33 -2.12 22.66
CA LYS A 349 -3.70 -3.41 23.25
C LYS A 349 -2.86 -4.52 22.64
N PHE A 350 -2.69 -4.50 21.31
CA PHE A 350 -1.84 -5.45 20.60
C PHE A 350 -0.36 -5.26 20.94
N MET A 351 0.11 -4.01 21.00
CA MET A 351 1.49 -3.70 21.42
C MET A 351 1.82 -4.29 22.81
N LYS A 352 0.87 -4.19 23.76
CA LYS A 352 1.05 -4.73 25.12
C LYS A 352 1.08 -6.26 25.13
N ALA A 353 0.28 -6.90 24.28
CA ALA A 353 0.19 -8.36 24.19
C ALA A 353 1.34 -8.99 23.36
N PHE A 354 1.77 -8.33 22.29
CA PHE A 354 2.72 -8.82 21.30
C PHE A 354 3.72 -7.72 20.88
N PRO A 355 4.57 -7.23 21.79
CA PRO A 355 5.47 -6.10 21.50
C PRO A 355 6.44 -6.38 20.33
N GLU A 356 6.82 -7.64 20.11
CA GLU A 356 7.72 -8.06 19.02
C GLU A 356 7.06 -8.04 17.63
N ARG A 357 5.72 -7.94 17.58
CA ARG A 357 4.93 -7.87 16.33
C ARG A 357 4.25 -6.52 16.12
N PHE A 358 4.63 -5.52 16.93
CA PHE A 358 4.15 -4.16 16.81
C PHE A 358 5.28 -3.25 16.35
N PHE A 359 5.02 -2.44 15.33
CA PHE A 359 5.98 -1.45 14.82
C PHE A 359 5.40 -0.04 14.92
N GLU A 360 6.05 0.79 15.72
CA GLU A 360 5.76 2.22 15.78
C GLU A 360 6.31 2.90 14.53
N CYS A 361 5.45 3.58 13.79
CA CYS A 361 5.83 4.29 12.57
C CYS A 361 5.95 5.80 12.77
N PHE A 362 5.69 6.27 13.97
CA PHE A 362 5.68 7.70 14.30
C PHE A 362 4.73 8.49 13.39
N ILE A 363 4.95 9.79 13.22
CA ILE A 363 4.12 10.64 12.35
C ILE A 363 4.67 10.57 10.91
N ALA A 364 4.57 9.37 10.30
CA ALA A 364 5.10 9.05 8.97
C ALA A 364 4.15 8.08 8.23
N GLU A 365 2.96 8.55 7.89
CA GLU A 365 1.88 7.73 7.34
C GLU A 365 2.24 7.13 5.97
N GLN A 366 3.02 7.84 5.14
CA GLN A 366 3.49 7.32 3.85
C GLN A 366 4.39 6.10 4.05
N ASN A 367 5.39 6.24 4.94
CA ASN A 367 6.27 5.13 5.27
C ASN A 367 5.53 3.98 5.96
N MET A 368 4.55 4.26 6.82
CA MET A 368 3.73 3.24 7.49
C MET A 368 3.02 2.34 6.47
N ILE A 369 2.38 2.92 5.45
CA ILE A 369 1.70 2.15 4.41
C ILE A 369 2.71 1.43 3.51
N GLY A 370 3.83 2.05 3.15
CA GLY A 370 4.92 1.40 2.42
C GLY A 370 5.47 0.19 3.18
N ALA A 371 5.74 0.33 4.49
CA ALA A 371 6.19 -0.76 5.36
C ALA A 371 5.14 -1.88 5.47
N ALA A 372 3.86 -1.54 5.59
CA ALA A 372 2.78 -2.53 5.56
C ALA A 372 2.77 -3.32 4.25
N ILE A 373 2.98 -2.67 3.09
CA ILE A 373 3.12 -3.35 1.81
C ILE A 373 4.30 -4.34 1.86
N GLY A 374 5.46 -3.90 2.33
CA GLY A 374 6.66 -4.74 2.44
C GLY A 374 6.47 -5.95 3.34
N LEU A 375 5.87 -5.77 4.53
CA LEU A 375 5.50 -6.85 5.44
C LEU A 375 4.56 -7.86 4.78
N SER A 376 3.55 -7.37 4.03
CA SER A 376 2.60 -8.24 3.34
C SER A 376 3.27 -9.13 2.29
N LYS A 377 4.32 -8.63 1.63
CA LYS A 377 5.09 -9.41 0.64
C LYS A 377 5.98 -10.47 1.27
N LYS A 378 6.26 -10.34 2.55
CA LYS A 378 6.92 -11.39 3.34
C LYS A 378 5.91 -12.32 4.04
N GLY A 379 4.65 -12.31 3.61
CA GLY A 379 3.60 -13.22 4.10
C GLY A 379 2.95 -12.78 5.42
N LYS A 380 3.20 -11.56 5.90
CA LYS A 380 2.53 -11.03 7.09
C LYS A 380 1.16 -10.45 6.74
N ILE A 381 0.31 -10.30 7.75
CA ILE A 381 -1.01 -9.67 7.67
C ILE A 381 -0.96 -8.38 8.51
N PRO A 382 -0.44 -7.30 7.96
CA PRO A 382 -0.27 -6.04 8.69
C PRO A 382 -1.59 -5.28 8.81
N PHE A 383 -1.88 -4.83 10.04
CA PHE A 383 -2.90 -3.86 10.38
C PHE A 383 -2.22 -2.51 10.63
N ALA A 384 -2.43 -1.54 9.74
CA ALA A 384 -1.89 -0.20 9.83
C ALA A 384 -2.97 0.76 10.34
N SER A 385 -2.74 1.37 11.50
CA SER A 385 -3.72 2.18 12.21
C SER A 385 -3.27 3.64 12.33
N THR A 386 -4.17 4.57 12.06
CA THR A 386 -4.04 6.00 12.32
C THR A 386 -5.42 6.65 12.36
N PHE A 387 -5.52 7.98 12.39
CA PHE A 387 -6.81 8.64 12.20
C PHE A 387 -7.25 8.55 10.74
N ALA A 388 -8.55 8.44 10.52
CA ALA A 388 -9.15 8.32 9.19
C ALA A 388 -8.71 9.46 8.25
N ALA A 389 -8.67 10.69 8.76
CA ALA A 389 -8.21 11.87 8.02
C ALA A 389 -6.74 11.77 7.58
N PHE A 390 -5.87 11.14 8.39
CA PHE A 390 -4.43 11.13 8.14
C PHE A 390 -4.00 10.14 7.06
N PHE A 391 -4.85 9.19 6.70
CA PHE A 391 -4.62 8.37 5.50
C PHE A 391 -4.53 9.19 4.21
N GLY A 392 -5.06 10.42 4.20
CA GLY A 392 -4.91 11.36 3.10
C GLY A 392 -3.44 11.59 2.69
N ARG A 393 -2.50 11.58 3.65
CA ARG A 393 -1.05 11.70 3.37
C ARG A 393 -0.48 10.51 2.64
N ALA A 394 -1.06 9.31 2.81
CA ALA A 394 -0.58 8.07 2.23
C ALA A 394 -1.37 7.63 0.99
N MET A 395 -2.21 8.48 0.41
CA MET A 395 -3.14 8.10 -0.67
C MET A 395 -2.41 7.47 -1.88
N ASP A 396 -1.25 7.98 -2.27
CA ASP A 396 -0.50 7.39 -3.39
C ASP A 396 0.08 6.01 -3.02
N HIS A 397 0.56 5.82 -1.80
CA HIS A 397 0.98 4.51 -1.29
C HIS A 397 -0.19 3.51 -1.26
N LEU A 398 -1.39 3.95 -0.88
CA LEU A 398 -2.60 3.13 -0.93
C LEU A 398 -2.97 2.75 -2.37
N ARG A 399 -2.88 3.68 -3.31
CA ARG A 399 -3.07 3.41 -4.74
C ARG A 399 -2.07 2.37 -5.24
N MET A 400 -0.80 2.51 -4.90
CA MET A 400 0.25 1.56 -5.28
C MET A 400 0.11 0.21 -4.57
N SER A 401 -0.46 0.17 -3.35
CA SER A 401 -0.77 -1.07 -2.66
C SER A 401 -1.80 -1.92 -3.43
N ALA A 402 -2.81 -1.28 -4.02
CA ALA A 402 -3.80 -1.95 -4.86
C ALA A 402 -3.17 -2.50 -6.14
N ILE A 403 -2.30 -1.75 -6.82
CA ILE A 403 -1.56 -2.20 -8.00
C ILE A 403 -0.61 -3.36 -7.63
N SER A 404 0.02 -3.27 -6.45
CA SER A 404 0.88 -4.32 -5.91
C SER A 404 0.12 -5.55 -5.42
N ARG A 405 -1.22 -5.53 -5.39
CA ARG A 405 -2.06 -6.58 -4.80
C ARG A 405 -1.61 -6.92 -3.37
N ALA A 406 -1.33 -5.89 -2.58
CA ALA A 406 -0.84 -6.05 -1.22
C ALA A 406 -1.96 -6.49 -0.26
N ASN A 407 -1.63 -7.39 0.65
CA ASN A 407 -2.55 -7.87 1.68
C ASN A 407 -2.43 -7.01 2.95
N ILE A 408 -2.99 -5.80 2.94
CA ILE A 408 -2.89 -4.83 4.05
C ILE A 408 -4.26 -4.46 4.60
N LYS A 409 -4.33 -4.19 5.91
CA LYS A 409 -5.53 -3.77 6.63
C LYS A 409 -5.29 -2.38 7.18
N CYS A 410 -6.01 -1.41 6.64
CA CYS A 410 -5.97 -0.03 7.08
C CYS A 410 -7.12 0.22 8.06
N VAL A 411 -6.83 0.78 9.22
CA VAL A 411 -7.86 1.05 10.24
C VAL A 411 -7.83 2.52 10.62
N GLY A 412 -8.85 3.25 10.17
CA GLY A 412 -9.00 4.69 10.41
C GLY A 412 -9.90 4.97 11.58
N SER A 413 -9.37 5.56 12.65
CA SER A 413 -10.17 6.05 13.76
C SER A 413 -10.55 7.51 13.59
N HIS A 414 -11.40 8.04 14.47
CA HIS A 414 -11.82 9.45 14.45
C HIS A 414 -12.50 9.86 13.13
N CYS A 415 -13.37 8.99 12.63
CA CYS A 415 -14.17 9.30 11.45
C CYS A 415 -15.42 10.13 11.80
N GLY A 416 -15.88 10.92 10.82
CA GLY A 416 -17.13 11.67 10.92
C GLY A 416 -17.04 12.93 11.79
N VAL A 417 -18.16 13.64 11.86
CA VAL A 417 -18.31 14.85 12.70
C VAL A 417 -18.53 14.52 14.17
N SER A 418 -18.94 13.28 14.47
CA SER A 418 -19.19 12.80 15.83
C SER A 418 -17.93 12.69 16.72
N ILE A 419 -16.74 12.95 16.17
CA ILE A 419 -15.53 13.10 16.99
C ILE A 419 -15.57 14.36 17.85
N GLY A 420 -16.30 15.38 17.42
CA GLY A 420 -16.63 16.56 18.23
C GLY A 420 -15.56 17.65 18.23
N GLU A 421 -15.03 17.92 19.40
CA GLU A 421 -14.27 19.13 19.76
C GLU A 421 -12.94 19.26 19.02
N ASP A 422 -12.32 18.16 18.58
CA ASP A 422 -11.03 18.17 17.85
C ASP A 422 -11.11 18.96 16.54
N GLY A 423 -12.29 19.04 15.93
CA GLY A 423 -12.55 19.90 14.78
C GLY A 423 -12.15 19.28 13.42
N PRO A 424 -12.31 20.06 12.34
CA PRO A 424 -12.33 19.53 10.96
C PRO A 424 -11.01 18.89 10.51
N SER A 425 -9.87 19.32 11.01
CA SER A 425 -8.59 18.75 10.63
C SER A 425 -8.38 17.30 11.11
N GLN A 426 -9.18 16.86 12.08
CA GLN A 426 -9.12 15.53 12.68
C GLN A 426 -10.29 14.65 12.23
N MET A 427 -11.34 15.23 11.64
CA MET A 427 -12.53 14.53 11.18
C MET A 427 -12.25 13.80 9.87
N GLY A 428 -12.33 12.47 9.86
CA GLY A 428 -12.28 11.69 8.60
C GLY A 428 -13.62 11.85 7.86
N LEU A 429 -13.62 12.62 6.77
CA LEU A 429 -14.81 12.92 5.97
C LEU A 429 -14.63 12.62 4.48
N GLU A 430 -13.40 12.27 4.06
CA GLU A 430 -13.00 11.90 2.70
C GLU A 430 -12.59 10.42 2.60
N ASP A 431 -12.39 9.78 3.72
CA ASP A 431 -11.78 8.45 3.87
C ASP A 431 -12.54 7.35 3.12
N LEU A 432 -13.89 7.32 3.19
CA LEU A 432 -14.68 6.36 2.42
C LEU A 432 -14.42 6.52 0.92
N SER A 433 -14.41 7.76 0.40
CA SER A 433 -14.18 8.02 -1.02
C SER A 433 -12.78 7.58 -1.47
N MET A 434 -11.75 7.84 -0.65
CA MET A 434 -10.37 7.42 -0.93
C MET A 434 -10.24 5.90 -1.06
N PHE A 435 -10.80 5.14 -0.13
CA PHE A 435 -10.69 3.69 -0.17
C PHE A 435 -11.67 3.05 -1.16
N ARG A 436 -12.85 3.63 -1.37
CA ARG A 436 -13.82 3.11 -2.35
C ARG A 436 -13.33 3.21 -3.79
N CYS A 437 -12.56 4.23 -4.17
CA CYS A 437 -12.04 4.37 -5.53
C CYS A 437 -10.95 3.33 -5.88
N LEU A 438 -10.33 2.67 -4.89
CA LEU A 438 -9.26 1.71 -5.14
C LEU A 438 -9.81 0.36 -5.63
N PRO A 439 -9.26 -0.22 -6.70
CA PRO A 439 -9.70 -1.53 -7.19
C PRO A 439 -9.57 -2.63 -6.13
N ASN A 440 -10.55 -3.53 -6.06
CA ASN A 440 -10.54 -4.71 -5.19
C ASN A 440 -10.38 -4.41 -3.68
N SER A 441 -10.60 -3.18 -3.25
CA SER A 441 -10.64 -2.86 -1.82
C SER A 441 -11.97 -3.28 -1.21
N ILE A 442 -11.91 -3.68 0.08
CA ILE A 442 -13.08 -3.85 0.94
C ILE A 442 -13.15 -2.65 1.89
N VAL A 443 -14.35 -2.11 2.12
CA VAL A 443 -14.57 -0.97 3.00
C VAL A 443 -15.67 -1.30 4.00
N PHE A 444 -15.32 -1.35 5.28
CA PHE A 444 -16.24 -1.58 6.39
C PHE A 444 -16.45 -0.32 7.23
N TYR A 445 -17.67 -0.12 7.70
CA TYR A 445 -18.03 0.89 8.67
C TYR A 445 -18.97 0.30 9.74
N PRO A 446 -18.43 -0.39 10.75
CA PRO A 446 -19.22 -1.02 11.81
C PRO A 446 -19.91 -0.01 12.71
N SER A 447 -21.05 -0.40 13.29
CA SER A 447 -21.93 0.44 14.10
C SER A 447 -21.79 0.25 15.61
N ASP A 448 -21.30 -0.94 16.05
CA ASP A 448 -21.16 -1.27 17.47
C ASP A 448 -19.92 -2.14 17.76
N GLY A 449 -19.74 -2.56 19.01
CA GLY A 449 -18.62 -3.38 19.44
C GLY A 449 -18.57 -4.75 18.76
N VAL A 450 -19.71 -5.43 18.60
CA VAL A 450 -19.79 -6.77 17.99
C VAL A 450 -19.45 -6.67 16.50
N SER A 451 -20.12 -5.78 15.77
CA SER A 451 -19.85 -5.60 14.33
C SER A 451 -18.40 -5.22 14.07
N SER A 452 -17.78 -4.38 14.93
CA SER A 452 -16.37 -3.98 14.80
C SER A 452 -15.41 -5.17 14.95
N GLU A 453 -15.60 -6.03 15.96
CA GLU A 453 -14.77 -7.25 16.06
C GLU A 453 -14.97 -8.18 14.87
N ARG A 454 -16.22 -8.41 14.47
CA ARG A 454 -16.57 -9.31 13.37
C ARG A 454 -15.99 -8.87 12.02
N VAL A 455 -16.09 -7.58 11.67
CA VAL A 455 -15.48 -7.08 10.43
C VAL A 455 -13.95 -7.08 10.48
N THR A 456 -13.35 -6.94 11.68
CA THR A 456 -11.90 -7.05 11.86
C THR A 456 -11.43 -8.48 11.59
N PHE A 457 -12.20 -9.50 12.00
CA PHE A 457 -11.91 -10.89 11.69
C PHE A 457 -12.04 -11.17 10.19
N LEU A 458 -13.12 -10.70 9.55
CA LEU A 458 -13.30 -10.78 8.09
C LEU A 458 -12.16 -10.11 7.34
N ALA A 459 -11.69 -8.98 7.83
CA ALA A 459 -10.56 -8.27 7.23
C ALA A 459 -9.28 -9.12 7.27
N ALA A 460 -9.00 -9.82 8.36
CA ALA A 460 -7.82 -10.68 8.48
C ALA A 460 -7.86 -11.86 7.50
N GLU A 461 -9.03 -12.43 7.25
CA GLU A 461 -9.22 -13.55 6.32
C GLU A 461 -9.10 -13.14 4.84
N TYR A 462 -9.58 -11.94 4.48
CA TYR A 462 -9.56 -11.46 3.10
C TYR A 462 -8.14 -11.17 2.63
N LYS A 463 -7.71 -11.75 1.50
CA LYS A 463 -6.42 -11.45 0.87
C LYS A 463 -6.54 -10.21 -0.02
N GLY A 464 -6.11 -9.06 0.48
CA GLY A 464 -6.16 -7.79 -0.26
C GLY A 464 -6.20 -6.57 0.65
N LEU A 465 -6.47 -5.42 0.04
CA LEU A 465 -6.62 -4.16 0.75
C LEU A 465 -7.99 -4.09 1.43
N VAL A 466 -8.00 -3.90 2.75
CA VAL A 466 -9.24 -3.66 3.52
C VAL A 466 -9.10 -2.35 4.28
N TYR A 467 -10.16 -1.56 4.32
CA TYR A 467 -10.31 -0.41 5.18
C TYR A 467 -11.42 -0.66 6.19
N ILE A 468 -11.12 -0.43 7.46
CA ILE A 468 -12.08 -0.46 8.56
C ILE A 468 -12.16 0.96 9.13
N ARG A 469 -13.36 1.54 9.03
CA ARG A 469 -13.66 2.88 9.52
C ARG A 469 -14.18 2.78 10.95
N THR A 470 -13.49 3.34 11.95
CA THR A 470 -13.90 3.26 13.34
C THR A 470 -14.19 4.63 13.96
N SER A 471 -15.15 4.66 14.86
CA SER A 471 -15.69 5.88 15.49
C SER A 471 -15.10 6.12 16.89
N ARG A 472 -15.00 7.40 17.28
CA ARG A 472 -14.56 7.81 18.62
C ARG A 472 -15.63 7.63 19.70
N PRO A 473 -16.92 8.02 19.46
CA PRO A 473 -17.96 7.87 20.47
C PRO A 473 -18.20 6.41 20.85
N LYS A 474 -18.61 6.20 22.10
CA LYS A 474 -19.15 4.92 22.53
C LYS A 474 -20.60 4.82 22.05
N THR A 475 -20.94 3.69 21.47
CA THR A 475 -22.29 3.38 20.99
C THR A 475 -22.83 2.16 21.72
N PRO A 476 -24.15 2.05 21.90
CA PRO A 476 -24.76 0.85 22.47
C PRO A 476 -24.49 -0.37 21.60
N VAL A 477 -24.18 -1.50 22.20
CA VAL A 477 -24.13 -2.80 21.51
C VAL A 477 -25.54 -3.19 21.12
N ILE A 478 -25.77 -3.41 19.83
CA ILE A 478 -27.08 -3.76 19.25
C ILE A 478 -27.14 -5.19 18.70
N TYR A 479 -26.00 -5.81 18.44
CA TYR A 479 -25.91 -7.16 17.93
C TYR A 479 -25.58 -8.18 19.02
N SER A 480 -26.14 -9.37 18.91
CA SER A 480 -25.71 -10.49 19.75
C SER A 480 -24.28 -10.92 19.42
N ASN A 481 -23.57 -11.51 20.38
CA ASN A 481 -22.20 -12.00 20.18
C ASN A 481 -22.12 -13.12 19.11
N ASP A 482 -23.24 -13.79 18.83
CA ASP A 482 -23.35 -14.85 17.83
C ASP A 482 -23.73 -14.32 16.44
N GLU A 483 -23.97 -13.01 16.30
CA GLU A 483 -24.34 -12.41 15.02
C GLU A 483 -23.26 -12.63 13.96
N THR A 484 -23.69 -12.95 12.74
CA THR A 484 -22.82 -13.26 11.62
C THR A 484 -22.72 -12.10 10.64
N PHE A 485 -21.52 -11.85 10.13
CA PHE A 485 -21.25 -10.81 9.15
C PHE A 485 -20.54 -11.42 7.94
N CYS A 486 -20.66 -10.81 6.79
CA CYS A 486 -19.95 -11.22 5.56
C CYS A 486 -19.54 -10.01 4.73
N ILE A 487 -18.54 -10.19 3.88
CA ILE A 487 -18.16 -9.19 2.89
C ILE A 487 -19.32 -8.99 1.90
N GLY A 488 -19.69 -7.75 1.65
CA GLY A 488 -20.83 -7.40 0.81
C GLY A 488 -22.19 -7.52 1.49
N GLY A 489 -22.22 -7.74 2.81
CA GLY A 489 -23.47 -7.83 3.57
C GLY A 489 -23.97 -6.50 4.12
N SER A 490 -25.22 -6.51 4.55
CA SER A 490 -25.87 -5.47 5.36
C SER A 490 -26.85 -6.13 6.33
N LYS A 491 -27.38 -5.38 7.30
CA LYS A 491 -28.35 -5.89 8.29
C LYS A 491 -29.63 -5.06 8.28
N VAL A 492 -30.77 -5.71 8.12
CA VAL A 492 -32.07 -5.09 8.38
C VAL A 492 -32.31 -5.12 9.88
N LEU A 493 -32.25 -3.95 10.51
CA LEU A 493 -32.43 -3.81 11.97
C LEU A 493 -33.88 -3.69 12.37
N CYS A 494 -34.67 -2.97 11.57
CA CYS A 494 -36.09 -2.77 11.76
C CYS A 494 -36.80 -2.88 10.43
N SER A 495 -37.98 -3.52 10.43
CA SER A 495 -38.84 -3.61 9.24
C SER A 495 -40.28 -3.97 9.61
N SER A 496 -41.19 -3.70 8.70
CA SER A 496 -42.60 -4.14 8.73
C SER A 496 -43.06 -4.52 7.33
N ASN A 497 -44.27 -5.03 7.22
CA ASN A 497 -44.86 -5.33 5.88
C ASN A 497 -45.41 -4.08 5.19
N ASN A 498 -45.47 -2.93 5.87
CA ASN A 498 -46.06 -1.69 5.37
C ASN A 498 -45.06 -0.53 5.46
N ASP A 499 -43.77 -0.80 5.29
CA ASP A 499 -42.77 0.25 5.32
C ASP A 499 -42.96 1.25 4.18
N GLN A 500 -42.89 2.53 4.49
CA GLN A 500 -43.11 3.62 3.54
C GLN A 500 -41.79 4.15 2.97
N LEU A 501 -40.67 3.96 3.70
CA LEU A 501 -39.35 4.43 3.33
C LEU A 501 -38.29 3.52 3.97
N THR A 502 -37.16 3.33 3.27
CA THR A 502 -35.97 2.66 3.81
C THR A 502 -34.91 3.69 4.20
N ILE A 503 -34.44 3.65 5.46
CA ILE A 503 -33.29 4.41 5.93
C ILE A 503 -32.06 3.51 5.85
N VAL A 504 -31.05 3.90 5.05
CA VAL A 504 -29.77 3.20 4.91
C VAL A 504 -28.68 4.02 5.59
N THR A 505 -27.95 3.42 6.49
CA THR A 505 -26.94 4.12 7.29
C THR A 505 -25.81 3.19 7.70
N ALA A 506 -24.76 3.70 8.34
CA ALA A 506 -23.63 2.92 8.86
C ALA A 506 -22.96 3.66 10.02
N GLY A 507 -22.26 2.95 10.89
CA GLY A 507 -21.52 3.54 12.00
C GLY A 507 -22.41 4.23 13.02
N VAL A 508 -22.02 5.42 13.50
CA VAL A 508 -22.73 6.16 14.56
C VAL A 508 -24.16 6.53 14.17
N THR A 509 -24.39 6.86 12.91
CA THR A 509 -25.72 7.28 12.43
C THR A 509 -26.76 6.16 12.43
N VAL A 510 -26.35 4.88 12.59
CA VAL A 510 -27.27 3.75 12.86
C VAL A 510 -28.08 3.99 14.12
N HIS A 511 -27.44 4.48 15.17
CA HIS A 511 -28.08 4.70 16.47
C HIS A 511 -29.07 5.86 16.41
N GLU A 512 -28.80 6.91 15.65
CA GLU A 512 -29.75 8.00 15.42
C GLU A 512 -30.94 7.54 14.54
N ALA A 513 -30.71 6.68 13.55
CA ALA A 513 -31.78 6.08 12.77
C ALA A 513 -32.68 5.15 13.59
N LEU A 514 -32.14 4.37 14.53
CA LEU A 514 -32.92 3.52 15.43
C LEU A 514 -33.79 4.37 16.39
N LYS A 515 -33.25 5.46 16.95
CA LYS A 515 -34.04 6.41 17.75
C LYS A 515 -35.16 7.07 16.93
N SER A 516 -34.89 7.42 15.68
CA SER A 516 -35.88 7.99 14.77
C SER A 516 -36.98 6.97 14.43
N TYR A 517 -36.65 5.71 14.24
CA TYR A 517 -37.58 4.62 13.99
C TYR A 517 -38.62 4.48 15.09
N GLU A 518 -38.21 4.46 16.37
CA GLU A 518 -39.13 4.33 17.50
C GLU A 518 -40.13 5.51 17.58
N SER A 519 -39.65 6.72 17.33
CA SER A 519 -40.48 7.92 17.32
C SER A 519 -41.48 7.93 16.14
N LEU A 520 -41.01 7.63 14.94
CA LEU A 520 -41.85 7.54 13.74
C LEU A 520 -42.93 6.47 13.87
N LYS A 521 -42.54 5.28 14.39
CA LYS A 521 -43.48 4.19 14.65
C LYS A 521 -44.59 4.59 15.64
N ALA A 522 -44.28 5.34 16.70
CA ALA A 522 -45.26 5.83 17.63
C ALA A 522 -46.25 6.79 16.98
N GLU A 523 -45.90 7.48 15.90
CA GLU A 523 -46.75 8.35 15.10
C GLU A 523 -47.45 7.60 13.94
N GLY A 524 -47.26 6.28 13.80
CA GLY A 524 -47.87 5.47 12.74
C GLY A 524 -47.12 5.52 11.38
N ILE A 525 -45.93 6.13 11.36
CA ILE A 525 -45.06 6.16 10.19
C ILE A 525 -44.09 4.96 10.25
N LEU A 526 -44.26 4.00 9.37
CA LEU A 526 -43.44 2.78 9.34
C LEU A 526 -42.28 2.94 8.35
N VAL A 527 -41.07 2.70 8.85
CA VAL A 527 -39.85 2.78 8.04
C VAL A 527 -38.98 1.54 8.28
N ARG A 528 -38.16 1.20 7.30
CA ARG A 528 -37.14 0.17 7.43
C ARG A 528 -35.81 0.81 7.76
N VAL A 529 -35.00 0.18 8.62
CA VAL A 529 -33.64 0.64 8.95
C VAL A 529 -32.63 -0.42 8.60
N ILE A 530 -31.63 -0.04 7.78
CA ILE A 530 -30.54 -0.92 7.34
C ILE A 530 -29.19 -0.38 7.82
N ASP A 531 -28.45 -1.24 8.52
CA ASP A 531 -27.02 -1.04 8.76
C ASP A 531 -26.20 -1.58 7.57
N ALA A 532 -25.66 -0.68 6.77
CA ALA A 532 -24.79 -0.99 5.63
C ALA A 532 -23.31 -1.06 6.09
N TYR A 533 -23.01 -1.92 7.05
CA TYR A 533 -21.68 -2.08 7.64
C TYR A 533 -20.58 -2.39 6.62
N CYS A 534 -20.92 -2.93 5.47
CA CYS A 534 -20.03 -3.12 4.32
C CYS A 534 -20.39 -2.10 3.22
N VAL A 535 -19.58 -1.05 3.11
CA VAL A 535 -19.78 0.04 2.15
C VAL A 535 -19.29 -0.34 0.75
N LYS A 536 -18.29 -1.23 0.68
CA LYS A 536 -17.75 -1.78 -0.57
C LYS A 536 -17.23 -3.21 -0.36
N PRO A 537 -17.69 -4.20 -1.15
CA PRO A 537 -18.87 -4.10 -2.01
C PRO A 537 -20.13 -3.86 -1.18
N ILE A 538 -21.09 -3.13 -1.73
CA ILE A 538 -22.36 -2.90 -1.04
C ILE A 538 -23.36 -4.03 -1.39
N ASN A 539 -24.28 -4.32 -0.48
CA ASN A 539 -25.33 -5.32 -0.66
C ASN A 539 -26.43 -4.83 -1.62
N GLN A 540 -26.17 -4.91 -2.91
CA GLN A 540 -27.10 -4.46 -3.94
C GLN A 540 -28.46 -5.19 -3.87
N GLU A 541 -28.46 -6.52 -3.75
CA GLU A 541 -29.68 -7.33 -3.71
C GLU A 541 -30.54 -6.98 -2.50
N GLY A 542 -29.95 -6.89 -1.32
CA GLY A 542 -30.68 -6.52 -0.11
C GLY A 542 -31.23 -5.09 -0.14
N LEU A 543 -30.52 -4.16 -0.81
CA LEU A 543 -31.00 -2.79 -0.97
C LEU A 543 -32.15 -2.69 -2.00
N LEU A 544 -32.12 -3.46 -3.10
CA LEU A 544 -33.20 -3.55 -4.06
C LEU A 544 -34.47 -4.15 -3.43
N ASP A 545 -34.30 -5.24 -2.67
CA ASP A 545 -35.42 -5.83 -1.93
C ASP A 545 -36.03 -4.85 -0.92
N ALA A 546 -35.18 -4.14 -0.16
CA ALA A 546 -35.65 -3.15 0.80
C ALA A 546 -36.40 -1.99 0.14
N ALA A 547 -35.91 -1.48 -0.98
CA ALA A 547 -36.58 -0.42 -1.74
C ALA A 547 -37.95 -0.86 -2.25
N ALA A 548 -38.04 -2.08 -2.80
CA ALA A 548 -39.32 -2.64 -3.25
C ALA A 548 -40.39 -2.76 -2.14
N HIS A 549 -39.94 -3.00 -0.90
CA HIS A 549 -40.84 -3.07 0.27
C HIS A 549 -41.08 -1.72 0.94
N SER A 550 -40.61 -0.61 0.37
CA SER A 550 -40.72 0.73 0.95
C SER A 550 -41.01 1.81 -0.09
N ASN A 551 -41.98 1.57 -0.98
CA ASN A 551 -42.43 2.48 -2.02
C ASN A 551 -41.30 2.98 -2.96
N ASN A 552 -40.22 2.21 -3.13
CA ASN A 552 -39.01 2.63 -3.84
C ASN A 552 -38.40 3.94 -3.32
N SER A 553 -38.60 4.25 -2.01
CA SER A 553 -38.13 5.45 -1.36
C SER A 553 -37.00 5.13 -0.37
N VAL A 554 -35.82 5.72 -0.58
CA VAL A 554 -34.61 5.45 0.20
C VAL A 554 -34.01 6.76 0.69
N LEU A 555 -33.73 6.84 2.00
CA LEU A 555 -32.98 7.91 2.62
C LEU A 555 -31.65 7.37 3.11
N VAL A 556 -30.52 7.88 2.60
CA VAL A 556 -29.19 7.56 3.11
C VAL A 556 -28.76 8.61 4.14
N VAL A 557 -28.26 8.16 5.29
CA VAL A 557 -27.72 9.05 6.34
C VAL A 557 -26.27 8.69 6.57
N GLU A 558 -25.34 9.61 6.30
CA GLU A 558 -23.91 9.36 6.36
C GLU A 558 -23.09 10.50 6.99
N GLU A 559 -22.19 10.16 7.91
CA GLU A 559 -21.17 11.06 8.46
C GLU A 559 -19.96 11.15 7.52
N HIS A 560 -20.16 11.66 6.34
CA HIS A 560 -19.14 11.82 5.30
C HIS A 560 -19.55 12.97 4.39
N TYR A 561 -18.64 13.54 3.61
CA TYR A 561 -19.02 14.44 2.53
C TYR A 561 -19.90 13.72 1.50
N GLY A 562 -20.75 14.47 0.81
CA GLY A 562 -21.76 13.91 -0.08
C GLY A 562 -21.23 13.18 -1.32
N GLN A 563 -19.95 13.34 -1.64
CA GLN A 563 -19.29 12.72 -2.78
C GLN A 563 -18.44 11.52 -2.34
N GLY A 564 -18.66 10.40 -3.01
CA GLY A 564 -17.85 9.19 -2.83
C GLY A 564 -18.10 8.39 -1.55
N GLY A 565 -19.03 8.81 -0.66
CA GLY A 565 -19.39 8.13 0.58
C GLY A 565 -20.37 6.97 0.39
N LEU A 566 -21.10 6.64 1.46
CA LEU A 566 -22.14 5.59 1.49
C LEU A 566 -23.28 5.93 0.53
N GLY A 567 -23.72 7.19 0.48
CA GLY A 567 -24.81 7.62 -0.39
C GLY A 567 -24.53 7.36 -1.87
N ASP A 568 -23.32 7.63 -2.33
CA ASP A 568 -22.90 7.33 -3.69
C ASP A 568 -22.74 5.81 -3.93
N SER A 569 -22.38 5.04 -2.89
CA SER A 569 -22.36 3.59 -2.97
C SER A 569 -23.76 3.02 -3.21
N VAL A 570 -24.75 3.52 -2.46
CA VAL A 570 -26.16 3.16 -2.61
C VAL A 570 -26.70 3.59 -3.99
N LEU A 571 -26.47 4.85 -4.38
CA LEU A 571 -26.89 5.37 -5.68
C LEU A 571 -26.34 4.54 -6.85
N ASN A 572 -25.06 4.18 -6.80
CA ASN A 572 -24.44 3.35 -7.85
C ASN A 572 -25.02 1.93 -7.91
N ALA A 573 -25.48 1.40 -6.78
CA ALA A 573 -26.03 0.05 -6.70
C ALA A 573 -27.50 -0.03 -7.16
N ILE A 574 -28.34 0.91 -6.71
CA ILE A 574 -29.79 0.81 -6.87
C ILE A 574 -30.45 2.04 -7.50
N GLY A 575 -29.69 3.10 -7.79
CA GLY A 575 -30.23 4.33 -8.37
C GLY A 575 -30.80 4.07 -9.77
N THR A 576 -32.14 4.14 -9.90
CA THR A 576 -32.89 4.05 -11.15
C THR A 576 -33.89 5.19 -11.21
N LYS A 577 -34.63 5.32 -12.34
CA LYS A 577 -35.73 6.30 -12.41
C LYS A 577 -36.92 5.96 -11.48
N GLU A 578 -37.01 4.70 -11.06
CA GLU A 578 -38.11 4.19 -10.22
C GLU A 578 -37.80 4.26 -8.74
N ILE A 579 -36.50 4.18 -8.35
CA ILE A 579 -36.06 4.24 -6.95
C ILE A 579 -35.53 5.64 -6.65
N GLN A 580 -36.20 6.32 -5.74
CA GLN A 580 -35.81 7.66 -5.28
C GLN A 580 -34.85 7.55 -4.10
N VAL A 581 -33.62 8.02 -4.31
CA VAL A 581 -32.59 8.04 -3.25
C VAL A 581 -32.31 9.48 -2.85
N GLN A 582 -32.59 9.82 -1.59
CA GLN A 582 -32.20 11.08 -0.97
C GLN A 582 -31.06 10.87 0.03
N LYS A 583 -30.27 11.90 0.30
CA LYS A 583 -29.09 11.81 1.16
C LYS A 583 -29.08 12.92 2.22
N ILE A 584 -28.71 12.55 3.45
CA ILE A 584 -28.25 13.46 4.52
C ILE A 584 -26.74 13.20 4.66
N PHE A 585 -25.94 14.25 4.55
CA PHE A 585 -24.49 14.18 4.54
C PHE A 585 -23.86 15.49 5.05
N VAL A 586 -22.56 15.51 5.31
CA VAL A 586 -21.82 16.73 5.70
C VAL A 586 -21.68 17.64 4.48
N LYS A 587 -22.34 18.81 4.50
CA LYS A 587 -22.47 19.72 3.35
C LYS A 587 -21.32 20.70 3.23
N ASP A 588 -20.76 21.12 4.38
CA ASP A 588 -19.75 22.17 4.48
C ASP A 588 -18.62 21.70 5.39
N ILE A 589 -17.52 22.47 5.42
CA ILE A 589 -16.43 22.24 6.36
C ILE A 589 -16.95 22.41 7.81
N PRO A 590 -16.89 21.36 8.65
CA PRO A 590 -17.37 21.42 10.00
C PRO A 590 -16.58 22.40 10.88
N ARG A 591 -17.12 22.66 12.05
CA ARG A 591 -16.43 23.36 13.13
C ARG A 591 -16.24 22.43 14.31
N SER A 592 -15.43 22.82 15.28
CA SER A 592 -15.43 22.20 16.60
C SER A 592 -16.77 22.42 17.29
N GLY A 593 -17.24 21.40 17.99
CA GLY A 593 -18.50 21.44 18.71
C GLY A 593 -18.72 20.13 19.47
N ARG A 594 -19.78 20.00 20.25
CA ARG A 594 -20.12 18.70 20.83
C ARG A 594 -20.67 17.77 19.76
N PRO A 595 -20.44 16.45 19.87
CA PRO A 595 -20.94 15.48 18.89
C PRO A 595 -22.45 15.64 18.57
N ASP A 596 -23.30 15.82 19.59
CA ASP A 596 -24.73 15.99 19.43
C ASP A 596 -25.09 17.27 18.66
N GLU A 597 -24.41 18.39 18.93
CA GLU A 597 -24.59 19.65 18.21
C GLU A 597 -24.22 19.52 16.72
N LEU A 598 -23.13 18.81 16.42
CA LEU A 598 -22.69 18.63 15.06
C LEU A 598 -23.62 17.69 14.27
N LEU A 599 -24.07 16.58 14.88
CA LEU A 599 -25.08 15.71 14.27
C LEU A 599 -26.39 16.45 14.00
N GLU A 600 -26.86 17.30 14.95
CA GLU A 600 -28.04 18.14 14.75
C GLU A 600 -27.83 19.15 13.62
N HIS A 601 -26.68 19.84 13.59
CA HIS A 601 -26.36 20.85 12.59
C HIS A 601 -26.36 20.29 11.17
N PHE A 602 -25.79 19.11 10.97
CA PHE A 602 -25.72 18.46 9.66
C PHE A 602 -26.94 17.60 9.31
N GLY A 603 -27.97 17.60 10.17
CA GLY A 603 -29.22 16.92 9.88
C GLY A 603 -29.21 15.40 10.15
N MET A 604 -28.24 14.90 10.91
CA MET A 604 -28.05 13.47 11.17
C MET A 604 -28.60 13.03 12.54
N SER A 605 -29.03 13.95 13.40
CA SER A 605 -29.69 13.61 14.66
C SER A 605 -31.05 12.93 14.41
N ALA A 606 -31.55 12.17 15.39
CA ALA A 606 -32.84 11.50 15.30
C ALA A 606 -33.97 12.46 14.92
N ASN A 607 -34.04 13.66 15.55
CA ASN A 607 -35.07 14.67 15.26
C ASN A 607 -34.99 15.15 13.80
N ARG A 608 -33.80 15.32 13.26
CA ARG A 608 -33.62 15.78 11.89
C ARG A 608 -33.96 14.69 10.89
N ILE A 609 -33.60 13.43 11.19
CA ILE A 609 -33.99 12.27 10.39
C ILE A 609 -35.53 12.16 10.34
N ILE A 610 -36.24 12.30 11.50
CA ILE A 610 -37.71 12.30 11.58
C ILE A 610 -38.28 13.39 10.66
N SER A 611 -37.75 14.61 10.78
CA SER A 611 -38.23 15.74 9.97
C SER A 611 -38.05 15.47 8.47
N LYS A 612 -36.90 14.90 8.08
CA LYS A 612 -36.59 14.57 6.67
C LYS A 612 -37.47 13.43 6.14
N VAL A 613 -37.74 12.41 6.95
CA VAL A 613 -38.67 11.33 6.59
C VAL A 613 -40.07 11.89 6.32
N LYS A 614 -40.56 12.76 7.21
CA LYS A 614 -41.90 13.43 7.03
C LYS A 614 -41.96 14.36 5.81
N GLU A 615 -40.83 14.95 5.41
CA GLU A 615 -40.73 15.78 4.19
C GLU A 615 -40.81 14.91 2.91
N ILE A 616 -40.26 13.69 2.96
CA ILE A 616 -40.21 12.77 1.82
C ILE A 616 -41.58 12.10 1.59
N LEU A 617 -42.26 11.71 2.66
CA LEU A 617 -43.56 11.04 2.63
C LEU A 617 -44.73 12.02 2.40
#